data_611212444d75a2a0f80e1280d1b949d6
#
_entry.id   611212444d75a2a0f80e1280d1b949d6
#
_cell.length_a   1.000
_cell.length_b   1.000
_cell.length_c   1.000
_cell.angle_alpha   90.00
_cell.angle_beta   90.00
_cell.angle_gamma   90.00
#
_symmetry.space_group_name_H-M   'P 1'
#
loop_
_entity.id
_entity.type
_entity.pdbx_description
1 polymer ?
#
loop_
_entity_poly.entity_id
_entity_poly.type
_entity_poly.pdbx_seq_one_letter_code
_entity_poly.pdbx_strand_id
1 'polypeptide(L)' 'MDNNLFELNGVVEINLSEEEFFDKFVDFVESLGGTFGGGITEVDDVE' A
#
# COMPACT_ATOMS: atom_id res chain seq x y z
N MET A 1 -18.35 -15.78 5.79
CA MET A 1 -18.23 -14.32 5.70
C MET A 1 -17.55 -13.94 4.41
N ASP A 2 -18.15 -13.05 3.67
CA ASP A 2 -17.65 -12.68 2.36
C ASP A 2 -16.65 -11.55 2.47
N ASN A 3 -15.59 -11.66 1.69
CA ASN A 3 -14.61 -10.58 1.59
C ASN A 3 -14.95 -9.70 0.40
N ASN A 4 -14.74 -8.42 0.59
CA ASN A 4 -14.90 -7.46 -0.49
C ASN A 4 -13.54 -7.21 -1.13
N LEU A 5 -13.59 -6.89 -2.40
CA LEU A 5 -12.38 -6.58 -3.16
C LEU A 5 -12.37 -5.09 -3.47
N PHE A 6 -11.26 -4.45 -3.17
CA PHE A 6 -11.10 -3.03 -3.46
C PHE A 6 -9.84 -2.83 -4.27
N GLU A 7 -9.96 -2.07 -5.33
CA GLU A 7 -8.82 -1.65 -6.12
C GLU A 7 -8.48 -0.23 -5.74
N LEU A 8 -7.20 0.02 -5.46
CA LEU A 8 -6.77 1.31 -4.95
C LEU A 8 -6.01 2.06 -6.03
N ASN A 9 -6.34 3.32 -6.20
CA ASN A 9 -5.66 4.19 -7.15
C ASN A 9 -5.34 5.50 -6.47
N GLY A 10 -4.12 5.95 -6.65
CA GLY A 10 -3.74 7.20 -6.04
C GLY A 10 -2.24 7.27 -5.79
N VAL A 11 -1.84 8.36 -5.20
CA VAL A 11 -0.44 8.59 -4.87
C VAL A 11 -0.38 9.02 -3.41
N VAL A 12 0.58 8.46 -2.69
CA VAL A 12 0.80 8.82 -1.29
C VAL A 12 2.13 9.52 -1.18
N GLU A 13 2.11 10.67 -0.53
CA GLU A 13 3.33 11.42 -0.25
C GLU A 13 3.66 11.26 1.22
N ILE A 14 4.80 10.66 1.52
CA ILE A 14 5.15 10.35 2.90
C ILE A 14 6.66 10.25 3.00
N ASN A 15 7.17 10.54 4.18
CA ASN A 15 8.60 10.55 4.42
C ASN A 15 9.08 9.18 4.88
N LEU A 16 8.90 8.19 4.02
CA LEU A 16 9.38 6.83 4.25
C LEU A 16 9.98 6.31 2.96
N SER A 17 10.90 5.35 3.09
CA SER A 17 11.39 4.68 1.90
C SER A 17 10.30 3.78 1.34
N GLU A 18 10.46 3.40 0.09
CA GLU A 18 9.48 2.52 -0.55
C GLU A 18 9.35 1.21 0.21
N GLU A 19 10.47 0.66 0.62
CA GLU A 19 10.49 -0.62 1.31
C GLU A 19 9.79 -0.51 2.66
N GLU A 20 10.09 0.55 3.37
CA GLU A 20 9.52 0.78 4.68
C GLU A 20 8.02 1.02 4.58
N PHE A 21 7.63 1.79 3.60
CA PHE A 21 6.23 2.09 3.39
C PHE A 21 5.45 0.83 3.01
N PHE A 22 6.03 0.01 2.15
CA PHE A 22 5.37 -1.22 1.73
C PHE A 22 5.15 -2.16 2.91
N ASP A 23 6.16 -2.29 3.76
CA ASP A 23 6.05 -3.14 4.93
C ASP A 23 4.91 -2.70 5.84
N LYS A 24 4.84 -1.41 6.10
CA LYS A 24 3.82 -0.89 6.99
C LYS A 24 2.44 -0.98 6.37
N PHE A 25 2.37 -0.80 5.07
CA PHE A 25 1.10 -0.89 4.38
C PHE A 25 0.53 -2.30 4.45
N VAL A 26 1.37 -3.28 4.17
CA VAL A 26 0.93 -4.68 4.21
C VAL A 26 0.55 -5.07 5.62
N ASP A 27 1.35 -4.64 6.60
CA ASP A 27 1.02 -4.88 8.00
C ASP A 27 -0.34 -4.35 8.36
N PHE A 28 -0.63 -3.14 7.90
CA PHE A 28 -1.91 -2.52 8.18
C PHE A 28 -3.06 -3.35 7.62
N VAL A 29 -2.92 -3.76 6.36
CA VAL A 29 -3.97 -4.54 5.72
C VAL A 29 -4.16 -5.88 6.43
N GLU A 30 -3.06 -6.51 6.79
CA GLU A 30 -3.14 -7.80 7.45
C GLU A 30 -3.74 -7.70 8.85
N SER A 31 -3.49 -6.58 9.51
CA SER A 31 -4.07 -6.37 10.83
C SER A 31 -5.58 -6.27 10.79
N LEU A 32 -6.12 -5.96 9.64
CA LEU A 32 -7.56 -5.91 9.44
C LEU A 32 -8.14 -7.24 8.96
N GLY A 33 -7.31 -8.25 8.88
CA GLY A 33 -7.74 -9.56 8.44
C GLY A 33 -7.77 -9.74 6.94
N GLY A 34 -7.13 -8.82 6.21
CA GLY A 34 -7.14 -8.88 4.76
C GLY A 34 -5.79 -9.23 4.17
N THR A 35 -5.73 -9.16 2.86
CA THR A 35 -4.48 -9.39 2.14
C THR A 35 -4.36 -8.33 1.05
N PHE A 36 -3.13 -8.03 0.68
CA PHE A 36 -2.85 -7.11 -0.40
C PHE A 36 -2.03 -7.82 -1.45
N GLY A 37 -2.53 -7.83 -2.67
CA GLY A 37 -1.81 -8.41 -3.79
C GLY A 37 -1.42 -7.34 -4.76
N GLY A 38 -0.14 -7.28 -5.11
CA GLY A 38 0.35 -6.27 -6.02
C GLY A 38 1.64 -5.69 -5.50
N GLY A 39 1.93 -4.48 -5.94
CA GLY A 39 3.17 -3.84 -5.56
C GLY A 39 2.99 -2.35 -5.39
N ILE A 40 4.04 -1.75 -4.90
CA ILE A 40 4.10 -0.30 -4.70
C ILE A 40 5.31 0.19 -5.48
N THR A 41 5.09 1.21 -6.28
CA THR A 41 6.16 1.78 -7.10
C THR A 41 6.39 3.21 -6.67
N GLU A 42 7.64 3.54 -6.47
CA GLU A 42 7.98 4.91 -6.12
C GLU A 42 7.87 5.78 -7.37
N VAL A 43 7.17 6.89 -7.23
CA VAL A 43 7.01 7.84 -8.33
C VAL A 43 7.93 9.01 -8.10
N ASP A 44 8.79 9.28 -9.06
CA ASP A 44 9.67 10.43 -8.97
C ASP A 44 8.87 11.69 -9.13
N ASP A 45 9.09 12.60 -8.20
CA ASP A 45 8.42 13.89 -8.25
C ASP A 45 9.33 14.86 -9.01
N VAL A 46 9.10 14.95 -10.29
CA VAL A 46 9.94 15.80 -11.15
C VAL A 46 9.28 17.16 -11.31
N GLU A 47 10.00 18.16 -10.88
CA GLU A 47 9.54 19.53 -10.98
C GLU A 47 9.80 20.12 -12.33
#